data_1b11b0b6a6494884039cedc7993ca0f7
#
_entry.id   1b11b0b6a6494884039cedc7993ca0f7
#
_cell.length_a   1.000
_cell.length_b   1.000
_cell.length_c   1.000
_cell.angle_alpha   90.00
_cell.angle_beta   90.00
_cell.angle_gamma   90.00
#
_symmetry.space_group_name_H-M   'P 1'
#
loop_
_entity.id
_entity.type
_entity.pdbx_description
1 polymer ?
#
loop_
_entity_poly.entity_id
_entity_poly.type
_entity_poly.pdbx_seq_one_letter_code
_entity_poly.pdbx_strand_id
1 'polypeptide(L)'
;MRISYEFFPPADLDFSRVASHFSELKGFQPEFLSVTFGAGGSPEDKSLALIKELQAHTNADVAAHLTLVGKSIDDIDAIIQKLKILNVKTIVAIRGDSPNNLFLPVKKGFINTSDFVAYLKRNGFEVCVSAYPEPHPESEGFDFDLQLLQNKVEAGASKAITQFCFDLPQFDHLVESIAQKNIDVKLIPGIMPVASIKNILRMADRCGIVIPKSVTERFSGNLEEDFTVAKELCLEQIEYLQNLDLNDFHFYTLNRSDLTYSILKEIKVNEIHEHKSRNAKSWQKERIKIRN
;
A
#
# COMPACT_ATOMS: atom_id res chain seq x y z
N MET A 1 -12.95 0.28 9.04
CA MET A 1 -11.64 0.09 8.36
C MET A 1 -11.85 -0.01 6.85
N ARG A 2 -11.00 0.62 6.02
CA ARG A 2 -10.97 0.50 4.55
C ARG A 2 -9.68 -0.20 4.13
N ILE A 3 -9.73 -0.97 3.07
CA ILE A 3 -8.60 -1.80 2.64
C ILE A 3 -8.34 -1.67 1.15
N SER A 4 -7.12 -1.91 0.75
CA SER A 4 -6.68 -2.01 -0.64
C SER A 4 -5.59 -3.07 -0.76
N TYR A 5 -5.38 -3.58 -1.96
CA TYR A 5 -4.43 -4.67 -2.20
C TYR A 5 -3.48 -4.32 -3.34
N GLU A 6 -2.21 -4.69 -3.19
CA GLU A 6 -1.25 -4.68 -4.28
C GLU A 6 -1.12 -6.06 -4.90
N PHE A 7 -1.07 -6.08 -6.23
CA PHE A 7 -0.72 -7.23 -7.05
C PHE A 7 0.37 -6.85 -8.04
N PHE A 8 1.10 -7.85 -8.53
CA PHE A 8 2.10 -7.65 -9.57
C PHE A 8 1.97 -8.71 -10.67
N PRO A 9 2.40 -8.40 -11.92
CA PRO A 9 2.36 -9.36 -13.01
C PRO A 9 3.22 -10.59 -12.68
N PRO A 10 2.65 -11.81 -12.69
CA PRO A 10 3.40 -13.02 -12.43
C PRO A 10 4.39 -13.31 -13.56
N ALA A 11 5.55 -13.90 -13.22
CA ALA A 11 6.61 -14.20 -14.20
C ALA A 11 6.15 -15.18 -15.28
N ASP A 12 5.32 -16.14 -14.90
CA ASP A 12 4.75 -17.18 -15.77
C ASP A 12 3.50 -16.75 -16.56
N LEU A 13 3.06 -15.48 -16.39
CA LEU A 13 1.89 -14.90 -17.04
C LEU A 13 0.55 -15.59 -16.68
N ASP A 14 0.52 -16.36 -15.60
CA ASP A 14 -0.72 -16.93 -15.09
C ASP A 14 -1.53 -15.88 -14.32
N PHE A 15 -2.19 -14.99 -15.06
CA PHE A 15 -3.06 -13.95 -14.48
C PHE A 15 -4.29 -14.53 -13.80
N SER A 16 -4.76 -15.72 -14.24
CA SER A 16 -5.92 -16.39 -13.65
C SER A 16 -5.64 -16.82 -12.21
N ARG A 17 -4.40 -17.21 -11.91
CA ARG A 17 -3.96 -17.49 -10.54
C ARG A 17 -4.02 -16.26 -9.65
N VAL A 18 -3.57 -15.09 -10.14
CA VAL A 18 -3.66 -13.84 -9.39
C VAL A 18 -5.13 -13.45 -9.16
N ALA A 19 -5.98 -13.58 -10.17
CA ALA A 19 -7.41 -13.34 -10.05
C ALA A 19 -8.09 -14.32 -9.07
N SER A 20 -7.64 -15.58 -9.00
CA SER A 20 -8.10 -16.55 -7.99
C SER A 20 -7.78 -16.09 -6.57
N HIS A 21 -6.53 -15.68 -6.31
CA HIS A 21 -6.16 -15.12 -5.00
C HIS A 21 -6.98 -13.86 -4.65
N PHE A 22 -7.20 -12.96 -5.62
CA PHE A 22 -8.08 -11.82 -5.40
C PHE A 22 -9.53 -12.27 -5.09
N SER A 23 -10.04 -13.30 -5.76
CA SER A 23 -11.39 -13.81 -5.55
C SER A 23 -11.66 -14.29 -4.12
N GLU A 24 -10.64 -14.75 -3.40
CA GLU A 24 -10.73 -15.06 -1.97
C GLU A 24 -10.85 -13.79 -1.11
N LEU A 25 -10.24 -12.69 -1.54
CA LEU A 25 -10.20 -11.43 -0.81
C LEU A 25 -11.35 -10.47 -1.14
N LYS A 26 -12.01 -10.62 -2.29
CA LYS A 26 -13.05 -9.69 -2.75
C LYS A 26 -14.24 -9.53 -1.80
N GLY A 27 -14.51 -10.53 -0.97
CA GLY A 27 -15.59 -10.50 0.05
C GLY A 27 -15.36 -9.44 1.15
N PHE A 28 -14.15 -8.90 1.27
CA PHE A 28 -13.83 -7.81 2.18
C PHE A 28 -14.01 -6.42 1.56
N GLN A 29 -14.45 -6.33 0.30
CA GLN A 29 -14.82 -5.10 -0.42
C GLN A 29 -13.68 -4.04 -0.42
N PRO A 30 -12.57 -4.29 -1.10
CA PRO A 30 -11.48 -3.32 -1.17
C PRO A 30 -11.92 -2.00 -1.81
N GLU A 31 -11.38 -0.87 -1.32
CA GLU A 31 -11.60 0.45 -1.91
C GLU A 31 -10.97 0.53 -3.30
N PHE A 32 -9.78 -0.01 -3.45
CA PHE A 32 -9.10 -0.15 -4.75
C PHE A 32 -8.11 -1.31 -4.74
N LEU A 33 -7.71 -1.74 -5.91
CA LEU A 33 -6.55 -2.61 -6.14
C LEU A 33 -5.44 -1.78 -6.78
N SER A 34 -4.19 -2.13 -6.58
CA SER A 34 -3.08 -1.55 -7.32
C SER A 34 -2.27 -2.63 -8.03
N VAL A 35 -1.78 -2.31 -9.21
CA VAL A 35 -0.94 -3.22 -9.99
C VAL A 35 0.40 -2.55 -10.23
N THR A 36 1.50 -3.23 -9.85
CA THR A 36 2.83 -2.72 -10.11
C THR A 36 3.09 -2.66 -11.62
N PHE A 37 3.79 -1.62 -12.07
CA PHE A 37 3.99 -1.34 -13.48
C PHE A 37 5.47 -1.12 -13.75
N GLY A 38 6.08 -2.00 -14.53
CA GLY A 38 7.52 -1.92 -14.84
C GLY A 38 8.45 -2.23 -13.67
N ALA A 39 7.93 -2.65 -12.52
CA ALA A 39 8.75 -3.06 -11.38
C ALA A 39 9.63 -4.26 -11.75
N GLY A 40 10.92 -4.20 -11.40
CA GLY A 40 11.88 -5.25 -11.76
C GLY A 40 12.11 -5.44 -13.27
N GLY A 41 11.78 -4.41 -14.12
CA GLY A 41 11.96 -4.50 -15.57
C GLY A 41 10.90 -5.33 -16.31
N SER A 42 9.74 -5.60 -15.67
CA SER A 42 8.67 -6.33 -16.36
C SER A 42 8.09 -5.48 -17.51
N PRO A 43 7.80 -6.09 -18.67
CA PRO A 43 7.17 -5.39 -19.78
C PRO A 43 5.83 -4.76 -19.37
N GLU A 44 5.57 -3.52 -19.80
CA GLU A 44 4.34 -2.77 -19.50
C GLU A 44 3.06 -3.52 -19.88
N ASP A 45 3.10 -4.25 -20.98
CA ASP A 45 1.95 -5.03 -21.49
C ASP A 45 1.46 -6.09 -20.48
N LYS A 46 2.37 -6.63 -19.64
CA LYS A 46 2.00 -7.59 -18.58
C LYS A 46 1.17 -6.92 -17.49
N SER A 47 1.54 -5.70 -17.08
CA SER A 47 0.78 -4.94 -16.09
C SER A 47 -0.59 -4.54 -16.63
N LEU A 48 -0.67 -4.11 -17.89
CA LEU A 48 -1.95 -3.79 -18.54
C LEU A 48 -2.86 -5.02 -18.65
N ALA A 49 -2.29 -6.20 -18.98
CA ALA A 49 -3.05 -7.44 -19.02
C ALA A 49 -3.59 -7.85 -17.64
N LEU A 50 -2.78 -7.71 -16.57
CA LEU A 50 -3.23 -7.99 -15.21
C LEU A 50 -4.30 -6.99 -14.75
N ILE A 51 -4.16 -5.70 -15.07
CA ILE A 51 -5.19 -4.68 -14.77
C ILE A 51 -6.52 -5.11 -15.38
N LYS A 52 -6.51 -5.45 -16.68
CA LYS A 52 -7.72 -5.89 -17.40
C LYS A 52 -8.34 -7.16 -16.77
N GLU A 53 -7.49 -8.12 -16.39
CA GLU A 53 -7.95 -9.35 -15.73
C GLU A 53 -8.61 -9.05 -14.38
N LEU A 54 -7.98 -8.26 -13.53
CA LEU A 54 -8.55 -7.89 -12.23
C LEU A 54 -9.84 -7.09 -12.37
N GLN A 55 -9.94 -6.17 -13.33
CA GLN A 55 -11.16 -5.42 -13.61
C GLN A 55 -12.35 -6.32 -13.97
N ALA A 56 -12.11 -7.48 -14.56
CA ALA A 56 -13.17 -8.45 -14.86
C ALA A 56 -13.74 -9.12 -13.59
N HIS A 57 -13.06 -9.03 -12.45
CA HIS A 57 -13.42 -9.70 -11.20
C HIS A 57 -13.90 -8.74 -10.09
N THR A 58 -13.85 -7.42 -10.30
CA THR A 58 -14.23 -6.41 -9.31
C THR A 58 -14.87 -5.18 -9.93
N ASN A 59 -15.68 -4.48 -9.11
CA ASN A 59 -16.14 -3.12 -9.41
C ASN A 59 -15.27 -2.04 -8.73
N ALA A 60 -14.30 -2.45 -7.87
CA ALA A 60 -13.36 -1.52 -7.26
C ALA A 60 -12.43 -0.93 -8.33
N ASP A 61 -11.91 0.27 -8.08
CA ASP A 61 -10.89 0.86 -8.96
C ASP A 61 -9.63 -0.01 -9.00
N VAL A 62 -9.03 -0.17 -10.18
CA VAL A 62 -7.74 -0.85 -10.35
C VAL A 62 -6.71 0.19 -10.75
N ALA A 63 -5.95 0.66 -9.77
CA ALA A 63 -4.90 1.65 -9.94
C ALA A 63 -3.66 1.03 -10.61
N ALA A 64 -2.97 1.82 -11.42
CA ALA A 64 -1.69 1.43 -11.99
C ALA A 64 -0.54 2.13 -11.27
N HIS A 65 0.50 1.41 -10.85
CA HIS A 65 1.77 2.06 -10.53
C HIS A 65 2.40 2.59 -11.81
N LEU A 66 2.99 3.75 -11.77
CA LEU A 66 3.71 4.29 -12.92
C LEU A 66 5.01 4.94 -12.46
N THR A 67 6.12 4.46 -13.03
CA THR A 67 7.47 4.95 -12.74
C THR A 67 7.89 5.97 -13.78
N LEU A 68 8.62 7.00 -13.33
CA LEU A 68 9.20 8.01 -14.22
C LEU A 68 10.62 7.64 -14.70
N VAL A 69 11.33 6.78 -13.96
CA VAL A 69 12.69 6.35 -14.33
C VAL A 69 12.74 5.76 -15.73
N GLY A 70 13.70 6.23 -16.53
CA GLY A 70 13.95 5.71 -17.88
C GLY A 70 12.90 6.08 -18.93
N LYS A 71 11.92 6.95 -18.61
CA LYS A 71 10.82 7.31 -19.51
C LYS A 71 10.86 8.79 -19.91
N SER A 72 10.71 9.05 -21.18
CA SER A 72 10.41 10.39 -21.71
C SER A 72 8.92 10.74 -21.49
N ILE A 73 8.56 12.01 -21.70
CA ILE A 73 7.16 12.43 -21.68
C ILE A 73 6.36 11.69 -22.77
N ASP A 74 6.94 11.46 -23.94
CA ASP A 74 6.29 10.75 -25.03
C ASP A 74 5.98 9.30 -24.65
N ASP A 75 6.89 8.61 -23.91
CA ASP A 75 6.65 7.26 -23.39
C ASP A 75 5.51 7.26 -22.36
N ILE A 76 5.51 8.24 -21.44
CA ILE A 76 4.46 8.40 -20.43
C ILE A 76 3.11 8.66 -21.10
N ASP A 77 3.05 9.48 -22.13
CA ASP A 77 1.83 9.76 -22.88
C ASP A 77 1.27 8.50 -23.55
N ALA A 78 2.12 7.69 -24.15
CA ALA A 78 1.71 6.42 -24.75
C ALA A 78 1.09 5.48 -23.70
N ILE A 79 1.68 5.41 -22.50
CA ILE A 79 1.15 4.62 -21.37
C ILE A 79 -0.19 5.20 -20.89
N ILE A 80 -0.27 6.51 -20.70
CA ILE A 80 -1.48 7.22 -20.28
C ILE A 80 -2.66 6.90 -21.22
N GLN A 81 -2.44 6.89 -22.54
CA GLN A 81 -3.50 6.52 -23.49
C GLN A 81 -3.97 5.09 -23.29
N LYS A 82 -3.06 4.13 -23.08
CA LYS A 82 -3.43 2.74 -22.80
C LYS A 82 -4.24 2.62 -21.50
N LEU A 83 -3.82 3.33 -20.43
CA LEU A 83 -4.52 3.34 -19.14
C LEU A 83 -5.91 3.97 -19.23
N LYS A 84 -6.07 5.05 -20.02
CA LYS A 84 -7.38 5.67 -20.29
C LYS A 84 -8.32 4.73 -21.04
N ILE A 85 -7.81 3.97 -22.01
CA ILE A 85 -8.60 2.94 -22.73
C ILE A 85 -9.10 1.86 -21.76
N LEU A 86 -8.28 1.49 -20.76
CA LEU A 86 -8.68 0.55 -19.70
C LEU A 86 -9.53 1.21 -18.59
N ASN A 87 -9.91 2.49 -18.75
CA ASN A 87 -10.66 3.25 -17.74
C ASN A 87 -10.01 3.24 -16.34
N VAL A 88 -8.68 3.21 -16.27
CA VAL A 88 -7.94 3.40 -15.03
C VAL A 88 -8.08 4.85 -14.58
N LYS A 89 -8.45 5.07 -13.32
CA LYS A 89 -8.71 6.40 -12.77
C LYS A 89 -7.59 6.87 -11.85
N THR A 90 -6.96 5.94 -11.15
CA THR A 90 -5.95 6.22 -10.13
C THR A 90 -4.58 5.74 -10.58
N ILE A 91 -3.56 6.58 -10.40
CA ILE A 91 -2.16 6.21 -10.61
C ILE A 91 -1.40 6.32 -9.30
N VAL A 92 -0.64 5.28 -8.97
CA VAL A 92 0.37 5.33 -7.93
C VAL A 92 1.67 5.80 -8.59
N ALA A 93 1.97 7.10 -8.43
CA ALA A 93 3.13 7.75 -9.04
C ALA A 93 4.38 7.54 -8.18
N ILE A 94 5.36 6.86 -8.73
CA ILE A 94 6.63 6.55 -8.06
C ILE A 94 7.81 6.95 -8.95
N ARG A 95 8.96 7.19 -8.34
CA ARG A 95 10.18 7.46 -9.10
C ARG A 95 10.59 6.22 -9.90
N GLY A 96 10.56 5.06 -9.26
CA GLY A 96 11.13 3.81 -9.74
C GLY A 96 12.61 3.67 -9.36
N ASP A 97 13.10 2.43 -9.40
CA ASP A 97 14.48 2.10 -9.07
C ASP A 97 15.39 2.47 -10.25
N SER A 98 16.52 3.07 -9.94
CA SER A 98 17.52 3.46 -10.92
C SER A 98 18.66 2.45 -10.97
N PRO A 99 19.16 2.07 -12.14
CA PRO A 99 20.40 1.32 -12.19
C PRO A 99 21.52 2.06 -11.45
N ASN A 100 22.23 1.36 -10.57
CA ASN A 100 23.30 1.92 -9.74
C ASN A 100 22.88 3.00 -8.73
N ASN A 101 21.62 3.04 -8.31
CA ASN A 101 21.06 3.99 -7.33
C ASN A 101 21.29 5.47 -7.71
N LEU A 102 21.50 5.77 -8.99
CA LEU A 102 21.67 7.12 -9.51
C LEU A 102 20.51 7.47 -10.44
N PHE A 103 19.61 8.34 -9.98
CA PHE A 103 18.55 8.86 -10.81
C PHE A 103 19.12 9.92 -11.78
N LEU A 104 19.09 9.57 -13.06
CA LEU A 104 19.39 10.51 -14.15
C LEU A 104 18.14 10.64 -15.04
N PRO A 105 17.55 11.85 -15.14
CA PRO A 105 16.44 12.06 -16.04
C PRO A 105 16.85 11.79 -17.49
N VAL A 106 16.02 11.08 -18.23
CA VAL A 106 16.22 10.93 -19.67
C VAL A 106 15.92 12.24 -20.39
N LYS A 107 16.45 12.41 -21.61
CA LYS A 107 16.15 13.58 -22.44
C LYS A 107 14.62 13.71 -22.62
N LYS A 108 14.08 14.87 -22.31
CA LYS A 108 12.63 15.14 -22.28
C LYS A 108 11.85 14.28 -21.26
N GLY A 109 12.47 13.78 -20.20
CA GLY A 109 11.81 13.13 -19.08
C GLY A 109 11.53 14.08 -17.94
N PHE A 110 10.85 13.57 -16.90
CA PHE A 110 10.61 14.33 -15.68
C PHE A 110 11.87 14.39 -14.82
N ILE A 111 12.11 15.55 -14.19
CA ILE A 111 13.27 15.79 -13.35
C ILE A 111 13.01 15.27 -11.91
N ASN A 112 11.75 15.33 -11.48
CA ASN A 112 11.33 14.94 -10.14
C ASN A 112 9.91 14.37 -10.14
N THR A 113 9.54 13.73 -9.03
CA THR A 113 8.23 13.10 -8.90
C THR A 113 7.09 14.12 -8.79
N SER A 114 7.34 15.34 -8.28
CA SER A 114 6.30 16.36 -8.14
C SER A 114 5.83 16.87 -9.50
N ASP A 115 6.75 17.13 -10.43
CA ASP A 115 6.39 17.50 -11.81
C ASP A 115 5.60 16.38 -12.50
N PHE A 116 5.98 15.14 -12.24
CA PHE A 116 5.27 13.97 -12.74
C PHE A 116 3.85 13.87 -12.16
N VAL A 117 3.67 14.07 -10.85
CA VAL A 117 2.35 14.14 -10.20
C VAL A 117 1.49 15.22 -10.84
N ALA A 118 2.01 16.45 -10.98
CA ALA A 118 1.29 17.55 -11.62
C ALA A 118 0.88 17.21 -13.05
N TYR A 119 1.74 16.51 -13.79
CA TYR A 119 1.43 16.06 -15.15
C TYR A 119 0.29 15.04 -15.18
N LEU A 120 0.31 14.04 -14.31
CA LEU A 120 -0.75 13.04 -14.21
C LEU A 120 -2.09 13.66 -13.78
N LYS A 121 -2.08 14.62 -12.87
CA LYS A 121 -3.27 15.38 -12.47
C LYS A 121 -3.88 16.15 -13.63
N ARG A 122 -3.05 16.86 -14.43
CA ARG A 122 -3.52 17.56 -15.65
C ARG A 122 -4.09 16.61 -16.69
N ASN A 123 -3.67 15.34 -16.70
CA ASN A 123 -4.22 14.30 -17.57
C ASN A 123 -5.50 13.65 -17.02
N GLY A 124 -6.02 14.10 -15.86
CA GLY A 124 -7.31 13.71 -15.31
C GLY A 124 -7.27 12.51 -14.36
N PHE A 125 -6.08 12.08 -13.91
CA PHE A 125 -5.97 10.98 -12.95
C PHE A 125 -6.07 11.47 -11.50
N GLU A 126 -6.58 10.60 -10.63
CA GLU A 126 -6.26 10.66 -9.21
C GLU A 126 -4.83 10.15 -9.00
N VAL A 127 -4.08 10.83 -8.12
CA VAL A 127 -2.69 10.46 -7.91
C VAL A 127 -2.46 10.09 -6.46
N CYS A 128 -1.99 8.86 -6.26
CA CYS A 128 -1.43 8.35 -5.04
C CYS A 128 0.10 8.36 -5.14
N VAL A 129 0.79 8.59 -4.03
CA VAL A 129 2.27 8.62 -3.98
C VAL A 129 2.79 7.74 -2.86
N SER A 130 4.10 7.52 -2.80
CA SER A 130 4.74 6.85 -1.68
C SER A 130 5.04 7.83 -0.54
N ALA A 131 4.93 7.33 0.71
CA ALA A 131 5.44 7.94 1.92
C ALA A 131 6.34 6.95 2.67
N TYR A 132 7.23 7.45 3.51
CA TYR A 132 8.28 6.66 4.15
C TYR A 132 8.27 6.92 5.67
N PRO A 133 7.84 5.94 6.51
CA PRO A 133 7.98 6.03 7.96
C PRO A 133 9.46 6.03 8.38
N GLU A 134 10.26 5.14 7.79
CA GLU A 134 11.73 5.14 7.88
C GLU A 134 12.32 5.85 6.65
N PRO A 135 13.43 6.58 6.77
CA PRO A 135 14.02 7.28 5.63
C PRO A 135 14.34 6.34 4.46
N HIS A 136 14.05 6.79 3.25
CA HIS A 136 14.42 6.03 2.05
C HIS A 136 15.94 5.89 1.95
N PRO A 137 16.48 4.71 1.56
CA PRO A 137 17.94 4.46 1.52
C PRO A 137 18.76 5.46 0.70
N GLU A 138 18.15 6.05 -0.32
CA GLU A 138 18.79 7.04 -1.19
C GLU A 138 18.47 8.49 -0.76
N SER A 139 17.78 8.66 0.39
CA SER A 139 17.38 9.97 0.90
C SER A 139 18.48 10.57 1.80
N GLU A 140 18.51 11.89 1.91
CA GLU A 140 19.32 12.62 2.88
C GLU A 140 18.78 12.50 4.31
N GLY A 141 17.62 11.88 4.50
CA GLY A 141 16.99 11.62 5.79
C GLY A 141 15.49 11.91 5.79
N PHE A 142 14.89 11.72 6.96
CA PHE A 142 13.44 11.83 7.15
C PHE A 142 12.86 13.19 6.73
N ASP A 143 13.51 14.30 7.12
CA ASP A 143 13.01 15.65 6.78
C ASP A 143 13.02 15.91 5.27
N PHE A 144 13.98 15.33 4.55
CA PHE A 144 14.03 15.41 3.09
C PHE A 144 12.87 14.62 2.47
N ASP A 145 12.61 13.39 2.93
CA ASP A 145 11.49 12.57 2.46
C ASP A 145 10.14 13.23 2.75
N LEU A 146 9.99 13.85 3.92
CA LEU A 146 8.80 14.60 4.30
C LEU A 146 8.60 15.83 3.40
N GLN A 147 9.68 16.55 3.06
CA GLN A 147 9.62 17.67 2.11
C GLN A 147 9.23 17.18 0.71
N LEU A 148 9.74 16.02 0.27
CA LEU A 148 9.35 15.42 -1.01
C LEU A 148 7.86 15.02 -0.99
N LEU A 149 7.35 14.49 0.13
CA LEU A 149 5.93 14.20 0.29
C LEU A 149 5.10 15.47 0.17
N GLN A 150 5.47 16.54 0.88
CA GLN A 150 4.79 17.84 0.80
C GLN A 150 4.74 18.35 -0.64
N ASN A 151 5.88 18.36 -1.34
CA ASN A 151 5.95 18.82 -2.74
C ASN A 151 5.05 18.00 -3.67
N LYS A 152 4.94 16.66 -3.45
CA LYS A 152 4.03 15.79 -4.21
C LYS A 152 2.56 16.10 -3.94
N VAL A 153 2.22 16.42 -2.68
CA VAL A 153 0.86 16.81 -2.28
C VAL A 153 0.49 18.17 -2.88
N GLU A 154 1.36 19.16 -2.80
CA GLU A 154 1.18 20.46 -3.43
C GLU A 154 1.02 20.36 -4.97
N ALA A 155 1.68 19.37 -5.59
CA ALA A 155 1.52 19.04 -7.01
C ALA A 155 0.19 18.35 -7.35
N GLY A 156 -0.60 17.93 -6.32
CA GLY A 156 -1.94 17.38 -6.48
C GLY A 156 -2.13 15.93 -6.08
N ALA A 157 -1.16 15.29 -5.42
CA ALA A 157 -1.39 13.98 -4.81
C ALA A 157 -2.36 14.11 -3.63
N SER A 158 -3.33 13.21 -3.53
CA SER A 158 -4.37 13.22 -2.48
C SER A 158 -4.24 12.05 -1.50
N LYS A 159 -3.50 11.02 -1.88
CA LYS A 159 -3.28 9.81 -1.08
C LYS A 159 -1.78 9.48 -1.07
N ALA A 160 -1.32 8.94 0.05
CA ALA A 160 0.05 8.43 0.17
C ALA A 160 0.04 7.04 0.81
N ILE A 161 0.53 6.04 0.08
CA ILE A 161 0.74 4.69 0.60
C ILE A 161 2.14 4.65 1.23
N THR A 162 2.22 4.19 2.48
CA THR A 162 3.53 4.08 3.12
C THR A 162 4.27 2.83 2.67
N GLN A 163 5.60 2.89 2.68
CA GLN A 163 6.41 1.68 2.71
C GLN A 163 6.01 0.87 3.95
N PHE A 164 6.12 -0.47 3.88
CA PHE A 164 5.94 -1.29 5.08
C PHE A 164 7.01 -0.97 6.11
N CYS A 165 6.64 -0.97 7.38
CA CYS A 165 7.52 -0.62 8.47
C CYS A 165 7.13 -1.47 9.69
N PHE A 166 8.11 -2.09 10.34
CA PHE A 166 7.90 -2.89 11.55
C PHE A 166 8.30 -2.15 12.83
N ASP A 167 8.98 -1.01 12.70
CA ASP A 167 9.28 -0.10 13.81
C ASP A 167 8.15 0.92 13.94
N LEU A 168 7.11 0.53 14.70
CA LEU A 168 5.86 1.29 14.79
C LEU A 168 6.02 2.75 15.28
N PRO A 169 6.94 3.09 16.22
CA PRO A 169 7.23 4.47 16.57
C PRO A 169 7.61 5.39 15.41
N GLN A 170 8.10 4.86 14.29
CA GLN A 170 8.36 5.66 13.09
C GLN A 170 7.06 6.22 12.46
N PHE A 171 5.93 5.53 12.67
CA PHE A 171 4.63 6.04 12.24
C PHE A 171 4.17 7.21 13.09
N ASP A 172 4.42 7.22 14.41
CA ASP A 172 4.11 8.37 15.28
C ASP A 172 4.81 9.61 14.74
N HIS A 173 6.11 9.48 14.47
CA HIS A 173 6.91 10.58 13.96
C HIS A 173 6.42 11.08 12.58
N LEU A 174 6.05 10.17 11.68
CA LEU A 174 5.49 10.53 10.37
C LEU A 174 4.15 11.26 10.50
N VAL A 175 3.21 10.73 11.29
CA VAL A 175 1.87 11.30 11.48
C VAL A 175 1.96 12.68 12.13
N GLU A 176 2.74 12.82 13.20
CA GLU A 176 2.96 14.09 13.86
C GLU A 176 3.59 15.13 12.92
N SER A 177 4.59 14.73 12.14
CA SER A 177 5.28 15.64 11.21
C SER A 177 4.37 16.09 10.06
N ILE A 178 3.52 15.21 9.54
CA ILE A 178 2.49 15.53 8.54
C ILE A 178 1.52 16.57 9.12
N ALA A 179 1.06 16.36 10.35
CA ALA A 179 0.15 17.28 11.02
C ALA A 179 0.80 18.64 11.30
N GLN A 180 2.03 18.68 11.80
CA GLN A 180 2.78 19.90 12.10
C GLN A 180 3.03 20.75 10.84
N LYS A 181 3.31 20.10 9.71
CA LYS A 181 3.51 20.79 8.42
C LYS A 181 2.20 21.08 7.67
N ASN A 182 1.04 20.69 8.22
CA ASN A 182 -0.27 20.82 7.59
C ASN A 182 -0.30 20.22 6.16
N ILE A 183 0.30 19.03 5.97
CA ILE A 183 0.27 18.33 4.69
C ILE A 183 -1.08 17.63 4.55
N ASP A 184 -1.92 18.13 3.65
CA ASP A 184 -3.29 17.60 3.44
C ASP A 184 -3.26 16.35 2.54
N VAL A 185 -2.95 15.21 3.14
CA VAL A 185 -2.84 13.93 2.45
C VAL A 185 -3.53 12.81 3.25
N LYS A 186 -4.25 11.96 2.55
CA LYS A 186 -4.76 10.72 3.15
C LYS A 186 -3.62 9.70 3.22
N LEU A 187 -3.12 9.47 4.43
CA LEU A 187 -2.08 8.46 4.67
C LEU A 187 -2.70 7.06 4.72
N ILE A 188 -2.10 6.11 4.01
CA ILE A 188 -2.54 4.71 3.91
C ILE A 188 -1.35 3.82 4.28
N PRO A 189 -1.27 3.33 5.53
CA PRO A 189 -0.22 2.41 5.95
C PRO A 189 -0.15 1.15 5.10
N GLY A 190 1.06 0.81 4.68
CA GLY A 190 1.37 -0.44 4.00
C GLY A 190 1.60 -1.58 4.98
N ILE A 191 0.83 -2.64 4.85
CA ILE A 191 0.94 -3.86 5.67
C ILE A 191 1.55 -4.98 4.82
N MET A 192 2.57 -5.65 5.36
CA MET A 192 3.30 -6.71 4.68
C MET A 192 3.03 -8.08 5.33
N PRO A 193 2.02 -8.82 4.88
CA PRO A 193 1.66 -10.14 5.43
C PRO A 193 2.58 -11.24 4.87
N VAL A 194 3.71 -11.49 5.51
CA VAL A 194 4.69 -12.50 5.08
C VAL A 194 5.05 -13.44 6.22
N ALA A 195 4.72 -14.72 6.10
CA ALA A 195 4.95 -15.75 7.10
C ALA A 195 6.37 -16.35 7.09
N SER A 196 7.32 -15.76 6.38
CA SER A 196 8.69 -16.26 6.30
C SER A 196 9.67 -15.16 6.68
N ILE A 197 10.31 -15.31 7.82
CA ILE A 197 11.33 -14.37 8.30
C ILE A 197 12.45 -14.16 7.26
N LYS A 198 12.87 -15.22 6.57
CA LYS A 198 13.86 -15.11 5.49
C LYS A 198 13.39 -14.18 4.36
N ASN A 199 12.10 -14.25 4.00
CA ASN A 199 11.55 -13.39 2.96
C ASN A 199 11.38 -11.96 3.46
N ILE A 200 10.93 -11.76 4.71
CA ILE A 200 10.83 -10.44 5.34
C ILE A 200 12.19 -9.76 5.33
N LEU A 201 13.24 -10.41 5.82
CA LEU A 201 14.60 -9.85 5.88
C LEU A 201 15.14 -9.50 4.48
N ARG A 202 14.93 -10.39 3.50
CA ARG A 202 15.35 -10.12 2.12
C ARG A 202 14.64 -8.92 1.50
N MET A 203 13.35 -8.72 1.81
CA MET A 203 12.58 -7.58 1.32
C MET A 203 12.98 -6.31 2.04
N ALA A 204 13.17 -6.38 3.36
CA ALA A 204 13.62 -5.26 4.17
C ALA A 204 14.99 -4.74 3.71
N ASP A 205 15.95 -5.65 3.47
CA ASP A 205 17.28 -5.32 2.94
C ASP A 205 17.19 -4.57 1.59
N ARG A 206 16.32 -5.03 0.67
CA ARG A 206 16.09 -4.37 -0.61
C ARG A 206 15.46 -2.99 -0.50
N CYS A 207 14.61 -2.78 0.50
CA CYS A 207 13.88 -1.53 0.74
C CYS A 207 14.58 -0.62 1.74
N GLY A 208 15.71 -1.03 2.32
CA GLY A 208 16.44 -0.29 3.36
C GLY A 208 15.68 -0.17 4.67
N ILE A 209 14.83 -1.14 4.99
CA ILE A 209 13.99 -1.14 6.19
C ILE A 209 14.66 -1.95 7.29
N VAL A 210 14.57 -1.45 8.52
CA VAL A 210 15.08 -2.15 9.70
C VAL A 210 14.00 -3.03 10.31
N ILE A 211 14.29 -4.32 10.48
CA ILE A 211 13.40 -5.23 11.21
C ILE A 211 13.86 -5.30 12.66
N PRO A 212 13.05 -4.85 13.63
CA PRO A 212 13.40 -4.92 15.04
C PRO A 212 13.65 -6.36 15.50
N LYS A 213 14.59 -6.55 16.44
CA LYS A 213 14.87 -7.88 17.01
C LYS A 213 13.63 -8.50 17.66
N SER A 214 12.82 -7.69 18.33
CA SER A 214 11.54 -8.11 18.90
C SER A 214 10.57 -8.74 17.88
N VAL A 215 10.70 -8.42 16.60
CA VAL A 215 9.95 -9.03 15.50
C VAL A 215 10.65 -10.32 15.05
N THR A 216 11.97 -10.27 14.78
CA THR A 216 12.70 -11.41 14.23
C THR A 216 12.75 -12.61 15.18
N GLU A 217 12.84 -12.36 16.49
CA GLU A 217 12.92 -13.38 17.54
C GLU A 217 11.61 -14.14 17.78
N ARG A 218 10.49 -13.66 17.22
CA ARG A 218 9.19 -14.36 17.29
C ARG A 218 9.08 -15.53 16.32
N PHE A 219 9.87 -15.55 15.25
CA PHE A 219 9.84 -16.58 14.23
C PHE A 219 10.71 -17.78 14.59
N SER A 220 10.14 -18.98 14.53
CA SER A 220 10.83 -20.23 14.86
C SER A 220 11.42 -20.93 13.64
N GLY A 221 10.98 -20.60 12.43
CA GLY A 221 11.27 -21.31 11.18
C GLY A 221 10.29 -22.46 10.91
N ASN A 222 9.33 -22.73 11.80
CA ASN A 222 8.24 -23.64 11.55
C ASN A 222 7.11 -22.92 10.80
N LEU A 223 6.64 -23.50 9.67
CA LEU A 223 5.69 -22.81 8.78
C LEU A 223 4.35 -22.48 9.44
N GLU A 224 3.80 -23.35 10.30
CA GLU A 224 2.52 -23.12 10.94
C GLU A 224 2.62 -22.09 12.07
N GLU A 225 3.70 -22.18 12.87
CA GLU A 225 3.99 -21.21 13.91
C GLU A 225 4.28 -19.84 13.31
N ASP A 226 5.13 -19.77 12.30
CA ASP A 226 5.49 -18.55 11.61
C ASP A 226 4.30 -17.89 10.92
N PHE A 227 3.34 -18.66 10.40
CA PHE A 227 2.08 -18.14 9.88
C PHE A 227 1.25 -17.46 10.97
N THR A 228 1.18 -18.07 12.15
CA THR A 228 0.46 -17.52 13.30
C THR A 228 1.14 -16.23 13.79
N VAL A 229 2.46 -16.26 13.95
CA VAL A 229 3.26 -15.08 14.34
C VAL A 229 3.07 -13.93 13.35
N ALA A 230 3.15 -14.20 12.05
CA ALA A 230 2.98 -13.18 11.02
C ALA A 230 1.57 -12.56 11.03
N LYS A 231 0.53 -13.39 11.31
CA LYS A 231 -0.83 -12.89 11.48
C LYS A 231 -0.94 -11.97 12.69
N GLU A 232 -0.43 -12.41 13.85
CA GLU A 232 -0.43 -11.62 15.09
C GLU A 232 0.29 -10.28 14.91
N LEU A 233 1.49 -10.29 14.30
CA LEU A 233 2.25 -9.07 14.01
C LEU A 233 1.45 -8.08 13.16
N CYS A 234 0.76 -8.54 12.12
CA CYS A 234 -0.07 -7.67 11.29
C CYS A 234 -1.28 -7.13 12.06
N LEU A 235 -1.91 -7.93 12.92
CA LEU A 235 -3.02 -7.49 13.76
C LEU A 235 -2.56 -6.42 14.78
N GLU A 236 -1.43 -6.65 15.44
CA GLU A 236 -0.81 -5.70 16.36
C GLU A 236 -0.46 -4.37 15.65
N GLN A 237 0.09 -4.44 14.43
CA GLN A 237 0.35 -3.25 13.62
C GLN A 237 -0.92 -2.49 13.28
N ILE A 238 -1.97 -3.18 12.84
CA ILE A 238 -3.24 -2.55 12.47
C ILE A 238 -3.88 -1.89 13.70
N GLU A 239 -3.90 -2.56 14.85
CA GLU A 239 -4.41 -2.01 16.10
C GLU A 239 -3.63 -0.76 16.53
N TYR A 240 -2.31 -0.81 16.48
CA TYR A 240 -1.45 0.34 16.79
C TYR A 240 -1.77 1.54 15.89
N LEU A 241 -1.85 1.31 14.57
CA LEU A 241 -2.10 2.35 13.59
C LEU A 241 -3.52 2.92 13.70
N GLN A 242 -4.49 2.10 14.10
CA GLN A 242 -5.85 2.57 14.40
C GLN A 242 -5.89 3.51 15.61
N ASN A 243 -5.01 3.33 16.60
CA ASN A 243 -4.88 4.26 17.73
C ASN A 243 -4.28 5.61 17.30
N LEU A 244 -3.66 5.69 16.13
CA LEU A 244 -3.23 6.94 15.47
C LEU A 244 -4.30 7.50 14.50
N ASP A 245 -5.56 7.06 14.61
CA ASP A 245 -6.67 7.41 13.71
C ASP A 245 -6.48 7.00 12.24
N LEU A 246 -5.52 6.11 11.94
CA LEU A 246 -5.30 5.56 10.61
C LEU A 246 -6.21 4.35 10.38
N ASN A 247 -7.20 4.51 9.51
CA ASN A 247 -8.25 3.50 9.28
C ASN A 247 -8.30 2.98 7.85
N ASP A 248 -7.31 3.31 7.05
CA ASP A 248 -7.10 2.83 5.69
C ASP A 248 -5.81 2.04 5.62
N PHE A 249 -5.83 0.83 5.04
CA PHE A 249 -4.65 -0.04 4.99
C PHE A 249 -4.44 -0.60 3.59
N HIS A 250 -3.18 -0.65 3.17
CA HIS A 250 -2.77 -1.21 1.90
C HIS A 250 -1.97 -2.49 2.12
N PHE A 251 -2.49 -3.63 1.65
CA PHE A 251 -1.84 -4.93 1.83
C PHE A 251 -0.95 -5.27 0.63
N TYR A 252 0.34 -5.40 0.88
CA TYR A 252 1.31 -5.94 -0.07
C TYR A 252 1.16 -7.47 -0.13
N THR A 253 0.22 -7.95 -0.94
CA THR A 253 -0.22 -9.36 -0.92
C THR A 253 0.82 -10.34 -1.43
N LEU A 254 1.82 -9.89 -2.17
CA LEU A 254 2.79 -10.74 -2.90
C LEU A 254 2.10 -11.79 -3.78
N ASN A 255 0.93 -11.43 -4.35
CA ASN A 255 0.06 -12.32 -5.12
C ASN A 255 -0.40 -13.57 -4.32
N ARG A 256 -0.57 -13.44 -2.99
CA ARG A 256 -1.08 -14.49 -2.10
C ARG A 256 -2.21 -13.96 -1.25
N SER A 257 -3.19 -14.80 -0.99
CA SER A 257 -4.41 -14.45 -0.25
C SER A 257 -4.44 -14.99 1.18
N ASP A 258 -3.78 -16.12 1.40
CA ASP A 258 -3.93 -16.96 2.60
C ASP A 258 -3.79 -16.17 3.91
N LEU A 259 -2.66 -15.49 4.12
CA LEU A 259 -2.40 -14.74 5.33
C LEU A 259 -3.25 -13.47 5.42
N THR A 260 -3.38 -12.73 4.30
CA THR A 260 -4.24 -11.53 4.24
C THR A 260 -5.70 -11.88 4.56
N TYR A 261 -6.20 -12.97 4.01
CA TYR A 261 -7.56 -13.48 4.31
C TYR A 261 -7.72 -13.79 5.80
N SER A 262 -6.74 -14.50 6.39
CA SER A 262 -6.76 -14.85 7.81
C SER A 262 -6.81 -13.62 8.73
N ILE A 263 -6.01 -12.60 8.43
CA ILE A 263 -5.98 -11.31 9.14
C ILE A 263 -7.35 -10.61 9.05
N LEU A 264 -7.84 -10.40 7.83
CA LEU A 264 -9.09 -9.67 7.60
C LEU A 264 -10.32 -10.39 8.15
N LYS A 265 -10.32 -11.72 8.12
CA LYS A 265 -11.38 -12.52 8.74
C LYS A 265 -11.43 -12.32 10.26
N GLU A 266 -10.29 -12.28 10.93
CA GLU A 266 -10.21 -12.06 12.37
C GLU A 266 -10.66 -10.64 12.77
N ILE A 267 -10.23 -9.61 12.04
CA ILE A 267 -10.69 -8.23 12.24
C ILE A 267 -12.21 -8.14 12.11
N LYS A 268 -12.78 -8.73 11.07
CA LYS A 268 -14.25 -8.72 10.86
C LYS A 268 -15.01 -9.42 11.98
N VAL A 269 -14.48 -10.51 12.52
CA VAL A 269 -15.06 -11.21 13.66
C VAL A 269 -15.01 -10.34 14.91
N ASN A 270 -13.89 -9.68 15.18
CA ASN A 270 -13.72 -8.80 16.33
C ASN A 270 -14.66 -7.59 16.27
N GLU A 271 -14.79 -6.93 15.10
CA GLU A 271 -15.75 -5.83 14.89
C GLU A 271 -17.21 -6.26 15.20
N ILE A 272 -17.61 -7.46 14.80
CA ILE A 272 -18.94 -8.01 15.08
C ILE A 272 -19.15 -8.25 16.60
N HIS A 273 -18.13 -8.76 17.28
CA HIS A 273 -18.20 -8.99 18.75
C HIS A 273 -18.26 -7.67 19.52
N GLU A 274 -17.47 -6.67 19.16
CA GLU A 274 -17.53 -5.34 19.78
C GLU A 274 -18.87 -4.67 19.56
N HIS A 275 -19.42 -4.74 18.36
CA HIS A 275 -20.73 -4.15 18.06
C HIS A 275 -21.86 -4.80 18.87
N LYS A 276 -21.84 -6.13 19.01
CA LYS A 276 -22.78 -6.87 19.87
C LYS A 276 -22.62 -6.47 21.34
N SER A 277 -21.39 -6.32 21.82
CA SER A 277 -21.07 -5.95 23.20
C SER A 277 -21.52 -4.52 23.53
N ARG A 278 -21.29 -3.56 22.60
CA ARG A 278 -21.77 -2.17 22.75
C ARG A 278 -23.30 -2.10 22.77
N ASN A 279 -23.98 -2.83 21.89
CA ASN A 279 -25.43 -2.91 21.85
C ASN A 279 -25.99 -3.54 23.15
N ALA A 280 -25.41 -4.62 23.67
CA ALA A 280 -25.82 -5.24 24.93
C ALA A 280 -25.71 -4.26 26.12
N LYS A 281 -24.59 -3.47 26.18
CA LYS A 281 -24.41 -2.44 27.22
C LYS A 281 -25.42 -1.28 27.10
N SER A 282 -25.80 -0.89 25.88
CA SER A 282 -26.82 0.14 25.66
C SER A 282 -28.21 -0.32 26.11
N TRP A 283 -28.58 -1.55 25.76
CA TRP A 283 -29.83 -2.17 26.22
C TRP A 283 -29.93 -2.31 27.74
N GLN A 284 -28.81 -2.63 28.42
CA GLN A 284 -28.78 -2.65 29.89
C GLN A 284 -28.98 -1.24 30.49
N LYS A 285 -28.36 -0.21 29.90
CA LYS A 285 -28.55 1.19 30.38
C LYS A 285 -29.97 1.68 30.16
N GLU A 286 -30.64 1.34 29.09
CA GLU A 286 -32.04 1.68 28.83
C GLU A 286 -32.99 0.94 29.81
N ARG A 287 -32.76 -0.34 30.08
CA ARG A 287 -33.55 -1.10 31.06
C ARG A 287 -33.45 -0.54 32.49
N ILE A 288 -32.30 0.02 32.87
CA ILE A 288 -32.10 0.64 34.17
C ILE A 288 -32.86 1.99 34.23
N LYS A 289 -32.94 2.75 33.12
CA LYS A 289 -33.70 4.01 33.06
C LYS A 289 -35.22 3.83 33.08
N ILE A 290 -35.73 2.67 32.65
CA ILE A 290 -37.18 2.38 32.67
C ILE A 290 -37.64 1.83 34.03
N ARG A 291 -36.72 1.45 34.94
CA ARG A 291 -37.03 0.95 36.28
C ARG A 291 -36.90 1.96 37.42
N ASN A 292 -36.46 3.18 37.11
CA ASN A 292 -36.47 4.34 38.01
C ASN A 292 -37.47 5.37 37.50
#